data_ace4047db57e64239c1f4011a0a5ba78
#
_entry.id   ace4047db57e64239c1f4011a0a5ba78
#
_cell.length_a   1.000
_cell.length_b   1.000
_cell.length_c   1.000
_cell.angle_alpha   90.00
_cell.angle_beta   90.00
_cell.angle_gamma   90.00
#
_symmetry.space_group_name_H-M   'P 1'
#
loop_
_entity.id
_entity.type
_entity.pdbx_description
1 polymer ?
#
loop_
_entity_poly.entity_id
_entity_poly.type
_entity_poly.pdbx_seq_one_letter_code
_entity_poly.pdbx_strand_id
1 'polypeptide(L)'
;MNFWPIVVALGVAYILQMGLAIIQMKSFTVTYGELRRKGKVAIGIKKGAFSSGAIVMHCVDDAGDILDSRRISGVTVFSKFRVLPGFEGKNIRSTSADDCRRQPKSVRKATESARENYITIMAGGTVAEPESPLGQLTTQIKSVFKKRKE
;
A
#
# COMPACT_ATOMS: atom_id res chain seq x y z
N MET A 1 -8.57 -5.40 -45.37
CA MET A 1 -8.63 -5.83 -43.95
C MET A 1 -9.45 -4.79 -43.19
N ASN A 2 -10.46 -5.22 -42.47
CA ASN A 2 -11.31 -4.30 -41.70
C ASN A 2 -10.71 -4.11 -40.30
N PHE A 3 -10.12 -2.96 -40.05
CA PHE A 3 -9.55 -2.61 -38.71
C PHE A 3 -10.60 -2.23 -37.69
N TRP A 4 -11.84 -2.02 -38.11
CA TRP A 4 -12.94 -1.60 -37.27
C TRP A 4 -13.24 -2.52 -36.07
N PRO A 5 -13.25 -3.85 -36.21
CA PRO A 5 -13.44 -4.74 -35.07
C PRO A 5 -12.35 -4.62 -34.00
N ILE A 6 -11.09 -4.38 -34.41
CA ILE A 6 -9.97 -4.18 -33.49
C ILE A 6 -10.16 -2.88 -32.68
N VAL A 7 -10.56 -1.79 -33.35
CA VAL A 7 -10.81 -0.51 -32.68
C VAL A 7 -11.94 -0.62 -31.67
N VAL A 8 -13.03 -1.30 -32.03
CA VAL A 8 -14.15 -1.57 -31.12
C VAL A 8 -13.72 -2.43 -29.94
N ALA A 9 -12.97 -3.50 -30.17
CA ALA A 9 -12.46 -4.37 -29.09
C ALA A 9 -11.56 -3.63 -28.11
N LEU A 10 -10.66 -2.76 -28.61
CA LEU A 10 -9.82 -1.92 -27.78
C LEU A 10 -10.63 -0.90 -26.98
N GLY A 11 -11.64 -0.29 -27.56
CA GLY A 11 -12.55 0.64 -26.88
C GLY A 11 -13.30 -0.04 -25.73
N VAL A 12 -13.85 -1.22 -25.96
CA VAL A 12 -14.54 -2.02 -24.93
C VAL A 12 -13.57 -2.41 -23.82
N ALA A 13 -12.38 -2.90 -24.15
CA ALA A 13 -11.34 -3.26 -23.17
C ALA A 13 -10.94 -2.07 -22.30
N TYR A 14 -10.79 -0.89 -22.90
CA TYR A 14 -10.45 0.34 -22.18
C TYR A 14 -11.56 0.76 -21.20
N ILE A 15 -12.84 0.70 -21.61
CA ILE A 15 -13.98 1.02 -20.74
C ILE A 15 -14.05 0.04 -19.56
N LEU A 16 -13.86 -1.25 -19.79
CA LEU A 16 -13.82 -2.26 -18.74
C LEU A 16 -12.68 -2.01 -17.75
N GLN A 17 -11.49 -1.72 -18.25
CA GLN A 17 -10.31 -1.39 -17.43
C GLN A 17 -10.56 -0.15 -16.56
N MET A 18 -11.16 0.89 -17.14
CA MET A 18 -11.49 2.12 -16.42
C MET A 18 -12.54 1.86 -15.33
N GLY A 19 -13.56 1.08 -15.62
CA GLY A 19 -14.57 0.69 -14.64
C GLY A 19 -13.99 -0.09 -13.46
N LEU A 20 -13.10 -1.04 -13.72
CA LEU A 20 -12.38 -1.78 -12.67
C LEU A 20 -11.51 -0.87 -11.82
N ALA A 21 -10.79 0.08 -12.43
CA ALA A 21 -9.96 1.04 -11.71
C ALA A 21 -10.78 1.93 -10.75
N ILE A 22 -11.96 2.38 -11.17
CA ILE A 22 -12.89 3.17 -10.34
C ILE A 22 -13.38 2.35 -9.14
N ILE A 23 -13.73 1.09 -9.34
CA ILE A 23 -14.20 0.21 -8.25
C ILE A 23 -13.09 0.00 -7.20
N GLN A 24 -11.85 -0.19 -7.64
CA GLN A 24 -10.70 -0.34 -6.75
C GLN A 24 -10.43 0.93 -5.94
N MET A 25 -10.42 2.08 -6.61
CA MET A 25 -10.21 3.37 -5.97
C MET A 25 -11.30 3.67 -4.94
N LYS A 26 -12.56 3.33 -5.24
CA LYS A 26 -13.68 3.50 -4.32
C LYS A 26 -13.49 2.71 -3.03
N SER A 27 -13.04 1.47 -3.10
CA SER A 27 -12.78 0.64 -1.91
C SER A 27 -11.71 1.27 -1.00
N PHE A 28 -10.63 1.79 -1.58
CA PHE A 28 -9.60 2.50 -0.83
C PHE A 28 -10.13 3.79 -0.19
N THR A 29 -10.80 4.62 -0.99
CA THR A 29 -11.28 5.94 -0.53
C THR A 29 -12.32 5.82 0.58
N VAL A 30 -13.23 4.86 0.48
CA VAL A 30 -14.24 4.60 1.52
C VAL A 30 -13.58 4.17 2.81
N THR A 31 -12.70 3.15 2.78
CA THR A 31 -12.02 2.65 3.97
C THR A 31 -11.14 3.73 4.61
N TYR A 32 -10.38 4.48 3.80
CA TYR A 32 -9.59 5.58 4.30
C TYR A 32 -10.44 6.68 4.94
N GLY A 33 -11.56 7.05 4.30
CA GLY A 33 -12.48 8.05 4.82
C GLY A 33 -13.12 7.64 6.15
N GLU A 34 -13.49 6.36 6.30
CA GLU A 34 -14.01 5.82 7.57
C GLU A 34 -12.98 5.93 8.70
N LEU A 35 -11.74 5.52 8.44
CA LEU A 35 -10.66 5.59 9.41
C LEU A 35 -10.29 7.04 9.75
N ARG A 36 -10.25 7.91 8.73
CA ARG A 36 -9.89 9.34 8.92
C ARG A 36 -10.89 10.11 9.76
N ARG A 37 -12.14 9.70 9.79
CA ARG A 37 -13.18 10.28 10.66
C ARG A 37 -12.97 9.92 12.13
N LYS A 38 -12.31 8.80 12.40
CA LYS A 38 -12.04 8.32 13.77
C LYS A 38 -10.75 8.89 14.35
N GLY A 39 -9.76 9.20 13.51
CA GLY A 39 -8.46 9.68 13.96
C GLY A 39 -7.45 9.90 12.82
N LYS A 40 -6.20 9.94 13.17
CA LYS A 40 -5.09 10.00 12.21
C LYS A 40 -4.90 8.62 11.58
N VAL A 41 -4.55 8.57 10.30
CA VAL A 41 -4.36 7.29 9.60
C VAL A 41 -2.88 7.13 9.23
N ALA A 42 -2.25 6.12 9.79
CA ALA A 42 -0.92 5.67 9.41
C ALA A 42 -1.02 4.58 8.37
N ILE A 43 -0.40 4.78 7.21
CA ILE A 43 -0.46 3.88 6.07
C ILE A 43 0.91 3.27 5.84
N GLY A 44 0.95 1.95 5.74
CA GLY A 44 2.13 1.21 5.31
C GLY A 44 1.85 0.41 4.05
N ILE A 45 2.80 0.43 3.14
CA ILE A 45 2.70 -0.22 1.84
C ILE A 45 3.87 -1.18 1.65
N LYS A 46 3.55 -2.43 1.31
CA LYS A 46 4.53 -3.39 0.78
C LYS A 46 4.20 -3.68 -0.68
N LYS A 47 4.99 -3.16 -1.59
CA LYS A 47 4.88 -3.47 -3.02
C LYS A 47 5.27 -4.94 -3.25
N GLY A 48 4.51 -5.64 -4.08
CA GLY A 48 4.83 -6.97 -4.55
C GLY A 48 5.15 -6.92 -6.03
N ALA A 49 6.39 -7.28 -6.41
CA ALA A 49 6.74 -7.47 -7.82
C ALA A 49 6.52 -8.93 -8.24
N PHE A 50 6.97 -9.87 -7.41
CA PHE A 50 6.84 -11.32 -7.62
C PHE A 50 6.06 -12.03 -6.50
N SER A 51 5.56 -11.27 -5.53
CA SER A 51 4.75 -11.77 -4.42
C SER A 51 3.56 -10.84 -4.19
N SER A 52 2.54 -11.31 -3.47
CA SER A 52 1.41 -10.47 -3.10
C SER A 52 1.85 -9.21 -2.38
N GLY A 53 1.41 -8.06 -2.86
CA GLY A 53 1.54 -6.79 -2.15
C GLY A 53 0.58 -6.71 -0.96
N ALA A 54 0.81 -5.75 -0.08
CA ALA A 54 -0.12 -5.44 1.00
C ALA A 54 -0.11 -3.95 1.32
N ILE A 55 -1.27 -3.45 1.74
CA ILE A 55 -1.43 -2.13 2.33
C ILE A 55 -2.07 -2.34 3.70
N VAL A 56 -1.51 -1.71 4.72
CA VAL A 56 -2.05 -1.68 6.07
C VAL A 56 -2.35 -0.24 6.44
N MET A 57 -3.50 -0.02 7.05
CA MET A 57 -3.92 1.26 7.59
C MET A 57 -4.23 1.10 9.06
N HIS A 58 -3.55 1.85 9.91
CA HIS A 58 -3.84 1.97 11.33
C HIS A 58 -4.46 3.33 11.60
N CYS A 59 -5.68 3.35 12.15
CA CYS A 59 -6.29 4.55 12.69
C CYS A 59 -5.76 4.75 14.11
N VAL A 60 -5.17 5.89 14.38
CA VAL A 60 -4.60 6.21 15.69
C VAL A 60 -5.20 7.49 16.25
N ASP A 61 -5.31 7.56 17.56
CA ASP A 61 -5.69 8.76 18.27
C ASP A 61 -4.52 9.76 18.41
N ASP A 62 -4.71 10.81 19.16
CA ASP A 62 -3.67 11.83 19.38
C ASP A 62 -2.51 11.33 20.26
N ALA A 63 -2.73 10.32 21.10
CA ALA A 63 -1.69 9.66 21.89
C ALA A 63 -0.89 8.64 21.09
N GLY A 64 -1.38 8.24 19.92
CA GLY A 64 -0.78 7.23 19.05
C GLY A 64 -1.30 5.83 19.33
N ASP A 65 -2.41 5.69 20.05
CA ASP A 65 -3.04 4.40 20.30
C ASP A 65 -3.95 4.01 19.15
N ILE A 66 -3.89 2.75 18.75
CA ILE A 66 -4.59 2.25 17.58
C ILE A 66 -6.05 1.99 17.92
N LEU A 67 -6.95 2.67 17.22
CA LEU A 67 -8.40 2.55 17.35
C LEU A 67 -8.99 1.50 16.41
N ASP A 68 -8.46 1.39 15.20
CA ASP A 68 -8.93 0.46 14.17
C ASP A 68 -7.79 0.15 13.20
N SER A 69 -7.77 -1.06 12.69
CA SER A 69 -6.75 -1.48 11.72
C SER A 69 -7.38 -2.22 10.55
N ARG A 70 -6.99 -1.83 9.36
CA ARG A 70 -7.46 -2.43 8.11
C ARG A 70 -6.28 -2.87 7.26
N ARG A 71 -6.45 -3.98 6.56
CA ARG A 71 -5.47 -4.48 5.60
C ARG A 71 -6.12 -4.89 4.29
N ILE A 72 -5.38 -4.71 3.23
CA ILE A 72 -5.62 -5.35 1.94
C ILE A 72 -4.36 -6.10 1.56
N SER A 73 -4.49 -7.32 1.11
CA SER A 73 -3.38 -8.12 0.60
C SER A 73 -3.87 -9.00 -0.53
N GLY A 74 -3.05 -9.18 -1.53
CA GLY A 74 -3.38 -10.02 -2.68
C GLY A 74 -2.73 -9.54 -3.96
N VAL A 75 -2.86 -10.36 -5.00
CA VAL A 75 -2.39 -10.08 -6.37
C VAL A 75 -3.53 -9.70 -7.30
N THR A 76 -4.78 -9.78 -6.83
CA THR A 76 -5.95 -9.59 -7.67
C THR A 76 -6.62 -8.24 -7.43
N VAL A 77 -7.22 -7.72 -8.50
CA VAL A 77 -8.02 -6.50 -8.51
C VAL A 77 -9.29 -6.57 -7.65
N PHE A 78 -9.68 -7.78 -7.23
CA PHE A 78 -10.84 -8.03 -6.38
C PHE A 78 -10.53 -8.06 -4.88
N SER A 79 -9.28 -7.80 -4.49
CA SER A 79 -8.89 -7.73 -3.09
C SER A 79 -9.61 -6.56 -2.40
N LYS A 80 -10.20 -6.84 -1.22
CA LYS A 80 -10.93 -5.86 -0.41
C LYS A 80 -10.22 -5.62 0.91
N PHE A 81 -10.42 -4.44 1.48
CA PHE A 81 -9.98 -4.16 2.85
C PHE A 81 -10.72 -5.06 3.85
N ARG A 82 -9.97 -5.61 4.78
CA ARG A 82 -10.47 -6.43 5.89
C ARG A 82 -9.89 -5.92 7.19
N VAL A 83 -10.63 -6.11 8.27
CA VAL A 83 -10.14 -5.81 9.62
C VAL A 83 -8.86 -6.59 9.88
N LEU A 84 -7.88 -5.93 10.49
CA LEU A 84 -6.65 -6.53 10.97
C LEU A 84 -6.69 -6.55 12.50
N PRO A 85 -7.15 -7.65 13.12
CA PRO A 85 -7.33 -7.72 14.56
C PRO A 85 -5.99 -7.78 15.30
N GLY A 86 -6.01 -7.46 16.59
CA GLY A 86 -4.87 -7.62 17.50
C GLY A 86 -3.99 -6.38 17.66
N PHE A 87 -4.42 -5.24 17.12
CA PHE A 87 -3.72 -3.96 17.26
C PHE A 87 -4.47 -2.93 18.08
N GLU A 88 -5.78 -3.11 18.29
CA GLU A 88 -6.63 -2.18 19.03
C GLU A 88 -6.09 -1.96 20.45
N GLY A 89 -5.97 -0.70 20.85
CA GLY A 89 -5.44 -0.31 22.17
C GLY A 89 -3.92 -0.40 22.30
N LYS A 90 -3.19 -0.81 21.28
CA LYS A 90 -1.72 -0.77 21.27
C LYS A 90 -1.22 0.56 20.73
N ASN A 91 -0.12 1.05 21.28
CA ASN A 91 0.52 2.23 20.72
C ASN A 91 1.26 1.86 19.42
N ILE A 92 1.04 2.63 18.36
CA ILE A 92 1.60 2.36 17.04
C ILE A 92 3.14 2.30 17.04
N ARG A 93 3.78 3.06 17.93
CA ARG A 93 5.25 3.07 18.05
C ARG A 93 5.81 1.74 18.58
N SER A 94 5.02 1.02 19.37
CA SER A 94 5.40 -0.27 19.94
C SER A 94 4.99 -1.47 19.09
N THR A 95 4.24 -1.26 17.99
CA THR A 95 3.83 -2.35 17.11
C THR A 95 5.01 -2.95 16.35
N SER A 96 4.96 -4.25 16.14
CA SER A 96 5.98 -4.99 15.39
C SER A 96 5.37 -6.00 14.41
N ALA A 97 6.20 -6.55 13.54
CA ALA A 97 5.79 -7.65 12.66
C ALA A 97 5.34 -8.89 13.43
N ASP A 98 5.78 -9.04 14.68
CA ASP A 98 5.41 -10.16 15.54
C ASP A 98 3.97 -10.10 16.01
N ASP A 99 3.39 -8.92 16.14
CA ASP A 99 1.98 -8.73 16.49
C ASP A 99 1.03 -9.33 15.44
N CYS A 100 1.51 -9.55 14.24
CA CYS A 100 0.75 -10.16 13.15
C CYS A 100 1.44 -11.40 12.56
N ARG A 101 2.05 -12.25 13.39
CA ARG A 101 2.75 -13.49 12.95
C ARG A 101 1.88 -14.41 12.10
N ARG A 102 0.57 -14.46 12.36
CA ARG A 102 -0.39 -15.28 11.61
C ARG A 102 -0.73 -14.69 10.22
N GLN A 103 -0.29 -13.47 9.93
CA GLN A 103 -0.55 -12.81 8.67
C GLN A 103 0.57 -13.08 7.65
N PRO A 104 0.28 -12.95 6.34
CA PRO A 104 1.29 -13.07 5.30
C PRO A 104 2.48 -12.12 5.52
N LYS A 105 3.66 -12.50 5.06
CA LYS A 105 4.89 -11.68 5.18
C LYS A 105 4.72 -10.26 4.60
N SER A 106 3.90 -10.11 3.55
CA SER A 106 3.61 -8.80 2.96
C SER A 106 2.85 -7.88 3.93
N VAL A 107 1.87 -8.42 4.67
CA VAL A 107 1.12 -7.66 5.69
C VAL A 107 2.02 -7.28 6.85
N ARG A 108 2.86 -8.20 7.32
CA ARG A 108 3.84 -7.94 8.39
C ARG A 108 4.77 -6.78 8.04
N LYS A 109 5.34 -6.80 6.84
CA LYS A 109 6.20 -5.71 6.35
C LYS A 109 5.45 -4.39 6.13
N ALA A 110 4.19 -4.46 5.70
CA ALA A 110 3.35 -3.27 5.58
C ALA A 110 3.02 -2.66 6.96
N THR A 111 2.84 -3.47 7.99
CA THR A 111 2.67 -3.00 9.37
C THR A 111 3.91 -2.27 9.89
N GLU A 112 5.10 -2.82 9.66
CA GLU A 112 6.36 -2.14 10.00
C GLU A 112 6.51 -0.81 9.26
N SER A 113 6.22 -0.80 7.96
CA SER A 113 6.23 0.42 7.16
C SER A 113 5.24 1.47 7.68
N ALA A 114 4.04 1.07 8.13
CA ALA A 114 3.06 2.00 8.71
C ALA A 114 3.59 2.66 9.99
N ARG A 115 4.26 1.88 10.84
CA ARG A 115 4.91 2.38 12.06
C ARG A 115 6.02 3.38 11.75
N GLU A 116 6.92 3.02 10.85
CA GLU A 116 8.03 3.87 10.44
C GLU A 116 7.55 5.19 9.82
N ASN A 117 6.57 5.12 8.94
CA ASN A 117 5.95 6.28 8.32
C ASN A 117 5.31 7.20 9.38
N TYR A 118 4.60 6.63 10.35
CA TYR A 118 4.02 7.40 11.45
C TYR A 118 5.09 8.12 12.27
N ILE A 119 6.14 7.42 12.67
CA ILE A 119 7.24 7.99 13.46
C ILE A 119 7.93 9.11 12.68
N THR A 120 8.20 8.90 11.40
CA THR A 120 8.85 9.90 10.53
C THR A 120 8.00 11.16 10.40
N ILE A 121 6.70 11.02 10.15
CA ILE A 121 5.78 12.17 9.99
C ILE A 121 5.65 12.93 11.31
N MET A 122 5.52 12.23 12.43
CA MET A 122 5.41 12.87 13.74
C MET A 122 6.69 13.56 14.19
N ALA A 123 7.85 13.16 13.66
CA ALA A 123 9.13 13.85 13.85
C ALA A 123 9.33 15.05 12.89
N GLY A 124 8.31 15.40 12.08
CA GLY A 124 8.39 16.48 11.08
C GLY A 124 9.13 16.09 9.79
N GLY A 125 9.42 14.82 9.58
CA GLY A 125 10.00 14.30 8.36
C GLY A 125 8.96 14.05 7.26
N THR A 126 9.44 13.85 6.04
CA THR A 126 8.65 13.39 4.91
C THR A 126 8.89 11.91 4.67
N VAL A 127 7.82 11.16 4.46
CA VAL A 127 7.94 9.75 4.06
C VAL A 127 8.42 9.70 2.63
N ALA A 128 9.56 9.05 2.38
CA ALA A 128 10.02 8.77 1.03
C ALA A 128 8.95 7.92 0.32
N GLU A 129 8.46 8.38 -0.82
CA GLU A 129 7.62 7.53 -1.68
C GLU A 129 8.40 6.25 -1.99
N PRO A 130 7.78 5.07 -1.80
CA PRO A 130 8.43 3.83 -2.15
C PRO A 130 8.79 3.88 -3.63
N GLU A 131 10.08 3.84 -3.94
CA GLU A 131 10.61 3.92 -5.30
C GLU A 131 9.82 3.00 -6.23
N SER A 132 9.40 3.55 -7.37
CA SER A 132 8.76 2.73 -8.40
C SER A 132 9.75 1.65 -8.88
N PRO A 133 9.28 0.48 -9.32
CA PRO A 133 10.16 -0.56 -9.89
C PRO A 133 11.08 -0.02 -11.00
N LEU A 134 10.62 0.98 -11.75
CA LEU A 134 11.41 1.68 -12.76
C LEU A 134 12.48 2.59 -12.14
N GLY A 135 12.21 3.22 -11.00
CA GLY A 135 13.21 4.00 -10.25
C GLY A 135 14.37 3.14 -9.73
N GLN A 136 14.07 1.94 -9.25
CA GLN A 136 15.10 0.99 -8.82
C GLN A 136 15.99 0.51 -9.97
N LEU A 137 15.39 0.28 -11.14
CA LEU A 137 16.15 -0.09 -12.35
C LEU A 137 17.09 1.04 -12.80
N THR A 138 16.63 2.28 -12.78
CA THR A 138 17.47 3.44 -13.15
C THR A 138 18.63 3.64 -12.19
N THR A 139 18.41 3.41 -10.90
CA THR A 139 19.45 3.50 -9.87
C THR A 139 20.48 2.37 -10.02
N GLN A 140 20.03 1.15 -10.29
CA GLN A 140 20.92 0.02 -10.55
C GLN A 140 21.75 0.21 -11.84
N ILE A 141 21.14 0.71 -12.90
CA ILE A 141 21.82 1.02 -14.16
C ILE A 141 22.90 2.09 -13.94
N LYS A 142 22.58 3.17 -13.21
CA LYS A 142 23.58 4.21 -12.86
C LYS A 142 24.74 3.66 -12.05
N SER A 143 24.51 2.76 -11.10
CA SER A 143 25.57 2.16 -10.28
C SER A 143 26.50 1.27 -11.11
N VAL A 144 25.95 0.52 -12.06
CA VAL A 144 26.72 -0.33 -12.98
C VAL A 144 27.60 0.50 -13.93
N PHE A 145 27.04 1.60 -14.47
CA PHE A 145 27.81 2.51 -15.34
C PHE A 145 28.89 3.30 -14.60
N LYS A 146 28.68 3.63 -13.31
CA LYS A 146 29.71 4.30 -12.50
C LYS A 146 30.92 3.37 -12.20
N LYS A 147 30.64 2.07 -11.96
CA LYS A 147 31.68 1.06 -11.67
C LYS A 147 32.53 0.69 -12.89
N ARG A 148 32.12 1.07 -14.09
CA ARG A 148 32.86 0.79 -15.35
C ARG A 148 33.77 1.93 -15.79
N LYS A 149 33.76 3.07 -15.04
CA LYS A 149 34.57 4.27 -15.35
C LYS A 149 35.74 4.46 -14.35
N GLU A 150 35.86 3.62 -13.36
CA GLU A 150 37.05 3.46 -12.49
C GLU A 150 37.81 2.21 -12.91
#